data_afec1dd1f16ea7a98271757de9644ada
#
_entry.id   afec1dd1f16ea7a98271757de9644ada
#
_cell.length_a   1.000
_cell.length_b   1.000
_cell.length_c   1.000
_cell.angle_alpha   90.00
_cell.angle_beta   90.00
_cell.angle_gamma   90.00
#
_symmetry.space_group_name_H-M   'P 1'
#
loop_
_entity.id
_entity.type
_entity.pdbx_description
1 polymer ?
#
loop_
_entity_poly.entity_id
_entity_poly.type
_entity_poly.pdbx_seq_one_letter_code
_entity_poly.pdbx_strand_id
1 'polypeptide(L)'
;DYLYNEDRSSDYRHLNHILAAYLGYTLKYKDFTFKPGVRYEQTVQRVKYIVGPGENFHTNFSDLVPSVSLGMKLGKTQNMRVGYNMRIWRPGIWNLNPYFNNLNPMFITQGNSNLKSEKSHAFDLSYSNFSAKFNINVSLRHSFNNNSIENISRLITAPEGEMFDNDPTHIAPEGALYSTYANIGKSRNTGMSLYLNWNASPKTRLYVNGRGNYSDLKSEAQGLHNYGWNGSFYGGVQHTLPLKIRLSLNGGGSTPYINLQGKGSGYYYYSLGASRSFLKDERLSLNVYCSNIFEKYRSYNNHTEGVNFLSKS
;
A
#
# COMPACT_ATOMS: atom_id res chain seq x y z
N ASP A 1 8.16 -12.46 37.07
CA ASP A 1 9.45 -12.72 36.45
C ASP A 1 9.24 -13.32 35.07
N TYR A 2 9.85 -12.70 34.06
CA TYR A 2 9.83 -13.24 32.70
C TYR A 2 10.91 -14.30 32.60
N LEU A 3 10.51 -15.55 32.31
CA LEU A 3 11.45 -16.63 32.01
C LEU A 3 11.70 -16.67 30.51
N TYR A 4 12.99 -16.65 30.14
CA TYR A 4 13.40 -16.84 28.76
C TYR A 4 13.06 -18.25 28.32
N ASN A 5 12.40 -18.37 27.18
CA ASN A 5 12.06 -19.66 26.56
C ASN A 5 12.63 -19.65 25.14
N GLU A 6 13.60 -20.51 24.90
CA GLU A 6 14.30 -20.61 23.62
C GLU A 6 13.37 -21.01 22.48
N ASP A 7 12.45 -21.94 22.72
CA ASP A 7 11.49 -22.42 21.72
C ASP A 7 10.45 -21.38 21.31
N ARG A 8 10.27 -20.34 22.15
CA ARG A 8 9.37 -19.21 21.89
C ARG A 8 10.08 -17.91 21.57
N SER A 9 11.39 -17.94 21.46
CA SER A 9 12.24 -16.81 21.12
C SER A 9 12.80 -17.00 19.73
N SER A 10 12.92 -15.94 18.96
CA SER A 10 13.51 -15.99 17.62
C SER A 10 14.56 -14.89 17.47
N ASP A 11 15.79 -15.28 17.24
CA ASP A 11 16.88 -14.38 16.84
C ASP A 11 17.47 -14.89 15.53
N TYR A 12 17.51 -14.01 14.54
CA TYR A 12 18.02 -14.36 13.22
C TYR A 12 18.75 -13.17 12.58
N ARG A 13 19.70 -13.48 11.73
CA ARG A 13 20.40 -12.51 10.89
C ARG A 13 19.86 -12.56 9.47
N HIS A 14 19.29 -11.43 9.01
CA HIS A 14 18.83 -11.25 7.64
C HIS A 14 19.79 -10.38 6.84
N LEU A 15 20.32 -10.92 5.76
CA LEU A 15 21.17 -10.23 4.80
C LEU A 15 20.42 -10.11 3.47
N ASN A 16 20.29 -8.89 2.96
CA ASN A 16 19.65 -8.60 1.68
C ASN A 16 20.61 -7.80 0.80
N HIS A 17 21.07 -8.42 -0.28
CA HIS A 17 21.96 -7.82 -1.26
C HIS A 17 21.22 -7.61 -2.57
N ILE A 18 21.20 -6.37 -3.07
CA ILE A 18 20.57 -6.02 -4.35
C ILE A 18 21.65 -5.42 -5.25
N LEU A 19 21.89 -6.09 -6.37
CA LEU A 19 22.70 -5.57 -7.47
C LEU A 19 21.76 -5.15 -8.59
N ALA A 20 21.91 -3.91 -9.09
CA ALA A 20 21.05 -3.40 -10.15
C ALA A 20 21.85 -2.66 -11.21
N ALA A 21 21.50 -2.89 -12.46
CA ALA A 21 21.96 -2.15 -13.62
C ALA A 21 20.78 -1.51 -14.35
N TYR A 22 20.95 -0.29 -14.80
CA TYR A 22 19.91 0.48 -15.50
C TYR A 22 20.43 1.04 -16.81
N LEU A 23 19.66 0.88 -17.88
CA LEU A 23 19.87 1.51 -19.16
C LEU A 23 18.61 2.32 -19.54
N GLY A 24 18.78 3.58 -19.86
CA GLY A 24 17.69 4.43 -20.27
C GLY A 24 18.15 5.49 -21.26
N TYR A 25 17.25 5.87 -22.13
CA TYR A 25 17.49 6.91 -23.11
C TYR A 25 16.38 7.96 -23.09
N THR A 26 16.69 9.20 -23.45
CA THR A 26 15.72 10.28 -23.56
C THR A 26 15.84 10.94 -24.91
N LEU A 27 14.82 10.72 -25.74
CA LEU A 27 14.62 11.39 -27.02
C LEU A 27 13.69 12.58 -26.84
N LYS A 28 14.11 13.74 -27.31
CA LYS A 28 13.27 14.95 -27.36
C LYS A 28 13.15 15.42 -28.80
N TYR A 29 11.92 15.57 -29.25
CA TYR A 29 11.61 16.10 -30.56
C TYR A 29 10.44 17.07 -30.45
N LYS A 30 10.69 18.37 -30.67
CA LYS A 30 9.71 19.45 -30.46
C LYS A 30 9.09 19.35 -29.06
N ASP A 31 7.78 19.22 -29.00
CA ASP A 31 7.01 19.11 -27.76
C ASP A 31 6.93 17.68 -27.22
N PHE A 32 7.49 16.72 -27.91
CA PHE A 32 7.48 15.30 -27.51
C PHE A 32 8.75 14.90 -26.78
N THR A 33 8.59 14.06 -25.79
CA THR A 33 9.68 13.42 -25.05
C THR A 33 9.41 11.94 -24.92
N PHE A 34 10.26 11.11 -25.49
CA PHE A 34 10.18 9.65 -25.41
C PHE A 34 11.30 9.12 -24.51
N LYS A 35 10.96 8.28 -23.54
CA LYS A 35 11.91 7.72 -22.56
C LYS A 35 11.69 6.24 -22.40
N PRO A 36 12.37 5.39 -23.18
CA PRO A 36 12.50 3.97 -22.89
C PRO A 36 13.56 3.75 -21.80
N GLY A 37 13.35 2.72 -21.02
CA GLY A 37 14.28 2.28 -20.00
C GLY A 37 14.12 0.82 -19.66
N VAL A 38 15.20 0.19 -19.24
CA VAL A 38 15.21 -1.17 -18.73
C VAL A 38 16.15 -1.23 -17.52
N ARG A 39 15.72 -1.95 -16.51
CA ARG A 39 16.48 -2.19 -15.30
C ARG A 39 16.58 -3.70 -15.07
N TYR A 40 17.78 -4.19 -14.87
CA TYR A 40 18.03 -5.54 -14.38
C TYR A 40 18.34 -5.49 -12.89
N GLU A 41 17.74 -6.37 -12.13
CA GLU A 41 17.99 -6.50 -10.70
C GLU A 41 18.25 -7.95 -10.32
N GLN A 42 19.31 -8.15 -9.57
CA GLN A 42 19.66 -9.40 -8.92
C GLN A 42 19.55 -9.18 -7.41
N THR A 43 18.70 -9.95 -6.73
CA THR A 43 18.53 -9.88 -5.28
C THR A 43 18.85 -11.22 -4.66
N VAL A 44 19.72 -11.21 -3.64
CA VAL A 44 20.05 -12.38 -2.84
C VAL A 44 19.68 -12.08 -1.40
N GLN A 45 18.75 -12.83 -0.85
CA GLN A 45 18.38 -12.78 0.56
C GLN A 45 18.87 -14.05 1.26
N ARG A 46 19.47 -13.87 2.42
CA ARG A 46 19.95 -14.98 3.27
C ARG A 46 19.46 -14.73 4.68
N VAL A 47 18.84 -15.73 5.25
CA VAL A 47 18.41 -15.72 6.66
C VAL A 47 19.13 -16.86 7.36
N LYS A 48 19.79 -16.50 8.47
CA LYS A 48 20.45 -17.44 9.36
C LYS A 48 19.86 -17.27 10.75
N TYR A 49 19.22 -18.31 11.25
CA TYR A 49 18.76 -18.39 12.62
C TYR A 49 19.91 -18.59 13.58
N ILE A 50 19.84 -17.90 14.72
CA ILE A 50 20.84 -17.93 15.80
C ILE A 50 20.21 -18.61 17.00
N VAL A 51 18.94 -18.28 17.31
CA VAL A 51 18.16 -18.84 18.42
C VAL A 51 16.74 -19.07 17.94
N GLY A 52 16.12 -20.12 18.46
CA GLY A 52 14.72 -20.49 18.26
C GLY A 52 14.46 -21.40 17.07
N PRO A 53 13.23 -21.91 16.96
CA PRO A 53 12.82 -22.83 15.91
C PRO A 53 12.64 -22.07 14.59
N GLY A 54 13.59 -22.15 13.73
CA GLY A 54 13.54 -21.59 12.39
C GLY A 54 14.62 -22.17 11.52
N GLU A 55 14.32 -22.37 10.25
CA GLU A 55 15.26 -22.90 9.29
C GLU A 55 16.02 -21.81 8.57
N ASN A 56 17.31 -22.05 8.34
CA ASN A 56 18.12 -21.20 7.49
C ASN A 56 17.61 -21.31 6.06
N PHE A 57 17.37 -20.19 5.42
CA PHE A 57 16.97 -20.18 4.02
C PHE A 57 17.65 -19.07 3.23
N HIS A 58 17.70 -19.25 1.92
CA HIS A 58 18.14 -18.21 1.00
C HIS A 58 17.22 -18.16 -0.19
N THR A 59 16.99 -16.96 -0.69
CA THR A 59 16.21 -16.73 -1.92
C THR A 59 17.01 -15.88 -2.88
N ASN A 60 16.82 -16.15 -4.17
CA ASN A 60 17.52 -15.46 -5.25
C ASN A 60 16.51 -15.06 -6.32
N PHE A 61 16.44 -13.76 -6.60
CA PHE A 61 15.52 -13.21 -7.60
C PHE A 61 16.32 -12.50 -8.69
N SER A 62 16.01 -12.82 -9.94
CA SER A 62 16.52 -12.14 -11.13
C SER A 62 15.38 -11.54 -11.90
N ASP A 63 15.34 -10.22 -12.01
CA ASP A 63 14.22 -9.52 -12.58
C ASP A 63 14.66 -8.50 -13.63
N LEU A 64 14.00 -8.52 -14.79
CA LEU A 64 14.11 -7.51 -15.82
C LEU A 64 12.88 -6.60 -15.77
N VAL A 65 13.08 -5.30 -15.61
CA VAL A 65 12.05 -4.30 -15.29
C VAL A 65 12.02 -3.23 -16.39
N PRO A 66 11.23 -3.42 -17.44
CA PRO A 66 11.09 -2.45 -18.51
C PRO A 66 10.19 -1.27 -18.12
N SER A 67 10.45 -0.13 -18.72
CA SER A 67 9.61 1.07 -18.63
C SER A 67 9.66 1.87 -19.93
N VAL A 68 8.57 2.51 -20.26
CA VAL A 68 8.51 3.47 -21.37
C VAL A 68 7.56 4.59 -21.03
N SER A 69 7.92 5.83 -21.39
CA SER A 69 6.99 6.95 -21.30
C SER A 69 7.10 7.86 -22.50
N LEU A 70 5.94 8.35 -22.94
CA LEU A 70 5.78 9.37 -23.95
C LEU A 70 5.13 10.60 -23.30
N GLY A 71 5.82 11.71 -23.27
CA GLY A 71 5.33 13.01 -22.80
C GLY A 71 5.11 13.97 -23.97
N MET A 72 4.07 14.78 -23.87
CA MET A 72 3.74 15.83 -24.83
C MET A 72 3.42 17.13 -24.09
N LYS A 73 4.05 18.22 -24.49
CA LYS A 73 3.68 19.56 -24.07
C LYS A 73 2.50 20.04 -24.93
N LEU A 74 1.38 20.38 -24.31
CA LEU A 74 0.19 20.92 -24.97
C LEU A 74 0.17 22.45 -24.98
N GLY A 75 1.09 23.06 -24.24
CA GLY A 75 1.21 24.51 -24.08
C GLY A 75 2.29 24.89 -23.07
N LYS A 76 2.30 26.12 -22.61
CA LYS A 76 3.33 26.63 -21.66
C LYS A 76 3.23 25.96 -20.29
N THR A 77 2.02 25.60 -19.86
CA THR A 77 1.74 25.08 -18.51
C THR A 77 1.12 23.70 -18.51
N GLN A 78 0.80 23.16 -19.70
CA GLN A 78 0.04 21.93 -19.85
C GLN A 78 0.91 20.80 -20.38
N ASN A 79 0.82 19.64 -19.78
CA ASN A 79 1.54 18.45 -20.18
C ASN A 79 0.60 17.24 -20.15
N MET A 80 0.80 16.35 -21.11
CA MET A 80 0.18 15.03 -21.14
C MET A 80 1.27 13.98 -21.17
N ARG A 81 1.05 12.85 -20.49
CA ARG A 81 1.97 11.71 -20.48
C ARG A 81 1.20 10.42 -20.56
N VAL A 82 1.70 9.53 -21.40
CA VAL A 82 1.34 8.11 -21.41
C VAL A 82 2.56 7.32 -21.01
N GLY A 83 2.39 6.32 -20.15
CA GLY A 83 3.48 5.51 -19.68
C GLY A 83 3.08 4.05 -19.49
N TYR A 84 4.07 3.20 -19.61
CA TYR A 84 4.05 1.83 -19.14
C TYR A 84 5.24 1.62 -18.24
N ASN A 85 5.03 0.96 -17.12
CA ASN A 85 6.10 0.52 -16.25
C ASN A 85 5.77 -0.85 -15.64
N MET A 86 6.78 -1.68 -15.53
CA MET A 86 6.74 -2.84 -14.68
C MET A 86 7.37 -2.50 -13.33
N ARG A 87 6.81 -3.04 -12.26
CA ARG A 87 7.40 -2.98 -10.92
C ARG A 87 7.47 -4.36 -10.34
N ILE A 88 8.51 -4.60 -9.58
CA ILE A 88 8.65 -5.81 -8.80
C ILE A 88 8.46 -5.49 -7.33
N TRP A 89 7.74 -6.35 -6.65
CA TRP A 89 7.67 -6.35 -5.21
C TRP A 89 8.17 -7.69 -4.69
N ARG A 90 9.19 -7.65 -3.84
CA ARG A 90 9.79 -8.84 -3.26
C ARG A 90 9.18 -9.09 -1.91
N PRO A 91 8.87 -10.34 -1.58
CA PRO A 91 8.40 -10.65 -0.25
C PRO A 91 9.46 -10.24 0.79
N GLY A 92 8.99 -9.56 1.82
CA GLY A 92 9.81 -9.20 2.96
C GLY A 92 10.01 -10.38 3.91
N ILE A 93 10.88 -10.20 4.92
CA ILE A 93 11.15 -11.25 5.90
C ILE A 93 9.89 -11.75 6.61
N TRP A 94 8.93 -10.88 6.87
CA TRP A 94 7.64 -11.23 7.50
C TRP A 94 6.80 -12.18 6.66
N ASN A 95 6.92 -12.12 5.33
CA ASN A 95 6.23 -13.01 4.42
C ASN A 95 6.99 -14.34 4.23
N LEU A 96 8.32 -14.28 4.33
CA LEU A 96 9.21 -15.41 4.02
C LEU A 96 9.54 -16.25 5.24
N ASN A 97 9.47 -15.68 6.46
CA ASN A 97 9.89 -16.34 7.69
C ASN A 97 9.03 -17.58 7.96
N PRO A 98 9.57 -18.80 7.84
CA PRO A 98 8.82 -20.04 8.04
C PRO A 98 8.51 -20.35 9.52
N TYR A 99 8.85 -19.44 10.43
CA TYR A 99 8.56 -19.63 11.85
C TYR A 99 7.07 -19.87 12.09
N PHE A 100 6.76 -21.02 12.69
CA PHE A 100 5.42 -21.41 13.07
C PHE A 100 5.03 -20.72 14.39
N ASN A 101 4.34 -19.61 14.28
CA ASN A 101 3.91 -18.83 15.43
C ASN A 101 2.58 -19.36 15.97
N ASN A 102 2.65 -20.12 17.04
CA ASN A 102 1.53 -20.69 17.80
C ASN A 102 1.40 -20.11 19.22
N LEU A 103 1.88 -18.89 19.45
CA LEU A 103 1.72 -18.19 20.73
C LEU A 103 0.26 -18.15 21.18
N ASN A 104 -0.64 -17.97 20.21
CA ASN A 104 -2.07 -18.24 20.41
C ASN A 104 -2.43 -19.49 19.61
N PRO A 105 -2.75 -20.62 20.26
CA PRO A 105 -3.04 -21.87 19.57
C PRO A 105 -4.23 -21.79 18.60
N MET A 106 -5.15 -20.83 18.81
CA MET A 106 -6.31 -20.65 17.95
C MET A 106 -6.05 -19.69 16.78
N PHE A 107 -4.92 -18.97 16.76
CA PHE A 107 -4.53 -18.02 15.71
C PHE A 107 -3.06 -18.25 15.35
N ILE A 108 -2.84 -19.11 14.40
CA ILE A 108 -1.50 -19.54 13.99
C ILE A 108 -1.09 -18.78 12.73
N THR A 109 0.14 -18.30 12.71
CA THR A 109 0.69 -17.62 11.54
C THR A 109 2.05 -18.19 11.16
N GLN A 110 2.29 -18.36 9.86
CA GLN A 110 3.54 -18.86 9.33
C GLN A 110 3.85 -18.16 7.99
N GLY A 111 5.06 -17.68 7.80
CA GLY A 111 5.51 -17.18 6.52
C GLY A 111 5.81 -18.32 5.53
N ASN A 112 6.10 -17.98 4.29
CA ASN A 112 6.38 -18.94 3.22
C ASN A 112 7.67 -18.57 2.50
N SER A 113 8.72 -19.32 2.74
CA SER A 113 10.05 -19.12 2.14
C SER A 113 10.09 -19.38 0.62
N ASN A 114 9.07 -20.03 0.05
CA ASN A 114 8.96 -20.36 -1.38
C ASN A 114 8.31 -19.25 -2.22
N LEU A 115 7.99 -18.11 -1.62
CA LEU A 115 7.39 -16.99 -2.34
C LEU A 115 8.32 -16.46 -3.43
N LYS A 116 7.72 -16.06 -4.54
CA LYS A 116 8.38 -15.40 -5.67
C LYS A 116 8.08 -13.90 -5.67
N SER A 117 8.96 -13.11 -6.30
CA SER A 117 8.68 -11.69 -6.54
C SER A 117 7.39 -11.51 -7.34
N GLU A 118 6.58 -10.55 -6.93
CA GLU A 118 5.45 -10.09 -7.74
C GLU A 118 5.91 -9.20 -8.88
N LYS A 119 5.25 -9.32 -10.02
CA LYS A 119 5.47 -8.47 -11.19
C LYS A 119 4.19 -7.74 -11.52
N SER A 120 4.17 -6.46 -11.21
CA SER A 120 3.02 -5.59 -11.48
C SER A 120 3.29 -4.75 -12.72
N HIS A 121 2.42 -4.86 -13.71
CA HIS A 121 2.42 -4.06 -14.92
C HIS A 121 1.46 -2.90 -14.74
N ALA A 122 1.85 -1.70 -15.15
CA ALA A 122 1.01 -0.53 -15.05
C ALA A 122 1.06 0.33 -16.30
N PHE A 123 -0.11 0.76 -16.73
CA PHE A 123 -0.33 1.76 -17.77
C PHE A 123 -0.87 3.01 -17.13
N ASP A 124 -0.25 4.14 -17.43
CA ASP A 124 -0.58 5.44 -16.85
C ASP A 124 -0.89 6.43 -17.97
N LEU A 125 -1.98 7.16 -17.83
CA LEU A 125 -2.30 8.34 -18.62
C LEU A 125 -2.46 9.51 -17.66
N SER A 126 -1.71 10.59 -17.83
CA SER A 126 -1.82 11.76 -16.98
C SER A 126 -1.87 13.05 -17.77
N TYR A 127 -2.69 13.97 -17.28
CA TYR A 127 -2.75 15.35 -17.72
C TYR A 127 -2.44 16.27 -16.55
N SER A 128 -1.59 17.26 -16.79
CA SER A 128 -1.26 18.27 -15.80
C SER A 128 -1.29 19.67 -16.39
N ASN A 129 -1.79 20.62 -15.60
CA ASN A 129 -1.69 22.05 -15.88
C ASN A 129 -1.21 22.76 -14.61
N PHE A 130 -0.06 23.41 -14.70
CA PHE A 130 0.56 24.12 -13.59
C PHE A 130 0.68 25.61 -13.92
N SER A 131 -0.27 26.39 -13.43
CA SER A 131 -0.28 27.84 -13.53
C SER A 131 -0.27 28.51 -12.16
N ALA A 132 0.00 29.78 -12.08
CA ALA A 132 0.01 30.52 -10.82
C ALA A 132 -1.34 30.49 -10.09
N LYS A 133 -2.45 30.45 -10.83
CA LYS A 133 -3.81 30.48 -10.27
C LYS A 133 -4.39 29.10 -10.06
N PHE A 134 -4.01 28.13 -10.91
CA PHE A 134 -4.70 26.84 -10.97
C PHE A 134 -3.70 25.73 -11.29
N ASN A 135 -3.57 24.79 -10.41
CA ASN A 135 -2.76 23.59 -10.61
C ASN A 135 -3.66 22.37 -10.53
N ILE A 136 -3.70 21.61 -11.62
CA ILE A 136 -4.43 20.35 -11.70
C ILE A 136 -3.52 19.26 -12.23
N ASN A 137 -3.67 18.07 -11.65
CA ASN A 137 -3.15 16.83 -12.21
C ASN A 137 -4.27 15.80 -12.13
N VAL A 138 -4.60 15.21 -13.26
CA VAL A 138 -5.52 14.07 -13.36
C VAL A 138 -4.74 12.92 -13.95
N SER A 139 -4.82 11.75 -13.34
CA SER A 139 -4.23 10.54 -13.89
C SER A 139 -5.19 9.37 -13.84
N LEU A 140 -5.17 8.59 -14.91
CA LEU A 140 -5.79 7.29 -15.02
C LEU A 140 -4.69 6.24 -14.97
N ARG A 141 -4.90 5.19 -14.21
CA ARG A 141 -3.98 4.07 -14.09
C ARG A 141 -4.72 2.76 -14.18
N HIS A 142 -4.21 1.89 -15.03
CA HIS A 142 -4.59 0.48 -15.02
C HIS A 142 -3.36 -0.34 -14.66
N SER A 143 -3.46 -1.19 -13.64
CA SER A 143 -2.38 -2.10 -13.27
C SER A 143 -2.89 -3.51 -13.09
N PHE A 144 -2.05 -4.47 -13.41
CA PHE A 144 -2.34 -5.87 -13.19
C PHE A 144 -1.12 -6.65 -12.70
N ASN A 145 -1.41 -7.66 -11.92
CA ASN A 145 -0.46 -8.64 -11.42
C ASN A 145 -1.13 -10.02 -11.53
N ASN A 146 -0.42 -10.99 -12.06
CA ASN A 146 -0.92 -12.36 -12.23
C ASN A 146 -0.38 -13.33 -11.18
N ASN A 147 0.42 -12.84 -10.26
CA ASN A 147 1.13 -13.63 -9.24
C ASN A 147 1.28 -12.84 -7.94
N SER A 148 0.18 -12.19 -7.50
CA SER A 148 0.20 -11.44 -6.25
C SER A 148 0.34 -12.34 -5.04
N ILE A 149 1.07 -11.87 -4.06
CA ILE A 149 1.23 -12.51 -2.76
C ILE A 149 0.02 -12.11 -1.92
N GLU A 150 -0.77 -13.10 -1.56
CA GLU A 150 -1.95 -12.90 -0.73
C GLU A 150 -1.77 -13.59 0.63
N ASN A 151 -2.24 -12.94 1.68
CA ASN A 151 -2.43 -13.59 2.96
C ASN A 151 -3.65 -14.50 2.83
N ILE A 152 -3.49 -15.74 3.23
CA ILE A 152 -4.55 -16.75 3.18
C ILE A 152 -4.77 -17.27 4.59
N SER A 153 -6.02 -17.24 4.99
CA SER A 153 -6.43 -17.83 6.25
C SER A 153 -7.40 -18.98 6.00
N ARG A 154 -7.25 -20.06 6.75
CA ARG A 154 -8.16 -21.17 6.74
C ARG A 154 -8.39 -21.73 8.14
N LEU A 155 -9.58 -22.23 8.38
CA LEU A 155 -9.92 -22.91 9.60
C LEU A 155 -9.42 -24.38 9.54
N ILE A 156 -8.82 -24.85 10.62
CA ILE A 156 -8.44 -26.25 10.77
C ILE A 156 -9.69 -27.04 11.15
N THR A 157 -10.02 -28.04 10.34
CA THR A 157 -11.24 -28.85 10.50
C THR A 157 -10.95 -30.31 10.88
N ALA A 158 -9.68 -30.70 10.90
CA ALA A 158 -9.29 -32.06 11.32
C ALA A 158 -9.48 -32.25 12.84
N PRO A 159 -10.24 -33.24 13.28
CA PRO A 159 -10.52 -33.44 14.71
C PRO A 159 -9.26 -33.67 15.57
N GLU A 160 -8.25 -34.33 15.02
CA GLU A 160 -6.93 -34.52 15.62
C GLU A 160 -5.99 -33.33 15.48
N GLY A 161 -6.45 -32.25 14.83
CA GLY A 161 -5.60 -31.14 14.42
C GLY A 161 -4.83 -31.41 13.14
N GLU A 162 -4.00 -30.49 12.74
CA GLU A 162 -3.16 -30.58 11.53
C GLU A 162 -1.69 -30.30 11.89
N MET A 163 -0.81 -31.21 11.48
CA MET A 163 0.63 -31.07 11.66
C MET A 163 1.25 -30.40 10.44
N PHE A 164 2.11 -29.43 10.69
CA PHE A 164 2.84 -28.67 9.66
C PHE A 164 4.33 -29.02 9.68
N ASP A 165 4.99 -28.88 8.54
CA ASP A 165 6.43 -29.08 8.36
C ASP A 165 6.95 -30.47 8.79
N ASN A 166 6.06 -31.47 8.95
CA ASN A 166 6.36 -32.77 9.54
C ASN A 166 6.99 -32.67 10.96
N ASP A 167 6.67 -31.61 11.69
CA ASP A 167 7.18 -31.34 13.03
C ASP A 167 6.06 -31.58 14.07
N PRO A 168 6.23 -32.50 15.03
CA PRO A 168 5.24 -32.77 16.07
C PRO A 168 4.95 -31.55 16.98
N THR A 169 5.80 -30.54 16.99
CA THR A 169 5.59 -29.29 17.74
C THR A 169 4.78 -28.27 16.96
N HIS A 170 4.62 -28.46 15.64
CA HIS A 170 3.86 -27.60 14.74
C HIS A 170 2.45 -28.14 14.50
N ILE A 171 1.68 -28.28 15.56
CA ILE A 171 0.29 -28.77 15.49
C ILE A 171 -0.67 -27.59 15.63
N ALA A 172 -1.59 -27.46 14.68
CA ALA A 172 -2.74 -26.58 14.77
C ALA A 172 -3.97 -27.38 15.22
N PRO A 173 -4.60 -27.07 16.37
CA PRO A 173 -5.76 -27.80 16.84
C PRO A 173 -6.99 -27.54 15.97
N GLU A 174 -8.00 -28.41 16.08
CA GLU A 174 -9.30 -28.20 15.46
C GLU A 174 -9.88 -26.83 15.89
N GLY A 175 -10.46 -26.11 14.93
CA GLY A 175 -11.02 -24.77 15.14
C GLY A 175 -9.99 -23.64 15.13
N ALA A 176 -8.69 -23.93 15.02
CA ALA A 176 -7.68 -22.88 14.87
C ALA A 176 -7.73 -22.21 13.49
N LEU A 177 -7.47 -20.92 13.45
CA LEU A 177 -7.29 -20.16 12.22
C LEU A 177 -5.79 -20.16 11.85
N TYR A 178 -5.43 -20.86 10.79
CA TYR A 178 -4.08 -20.86 10.23
C TYR A 178 -3.96 -19.85 9.11
N SER A 179 -2.96 -18.98 9.18
CA SER A 179 -2.71 -17.92 8.20
C SER A 179 -1.28 -17.99 7.64
N THR A 180 -1.15 -17.92 6.33
CA THR A 180 0.12 -17.93 5.61
C THR A 180 0.08 -17.05 4.38
N TYR A 181 1.13 -17.07 3.55
CA TYR A 181 1.25 -16.30 2.32
C TYR A 181 1.49 -17.22 1.13
N ALA A 182 0.89 -16.89 -0.01
CA ALA A 182 1.13 -17.61 -1.27
C ALA A 182 1.01 -16.69 -2.49
N ASN A 183 1.75 -17.00 -3.54
CA ASN A 183 1.63 -16.34 -4.86
C ASN A 183 0.46 -16.94 -5.65
N ILE A 184 -0.75 -16.62 -5.27
CA ILE A 184 -1.98 -17.21 -5.82
C ILE A 184 -2.94 -16.21 -6.42
N GLY A 185 -2.66 -14.93 -6.24
CA GLY A 185 -3.57 -13.87 -6.62
C GLY A 185 -3.37 -13.43 -8.07
N LYS A 186 -4.50 -13.10 -8.69
CA LYS A 186 -4.56 -12.25 -9.87
C LYS A 186 -5.21 -10.95 -9.44
N SER A 187 -4.53 -9.83 -9.62
CA SER A 187 -5.10 -8.52 -9.30
C SER A 187 -5.20 -7.64 -10.54
N ARG A 188 -6.30 -6.93 -10.63
CA ARG A 188 -6.58 -5.90 -11.64
C ARG A 188 -7.04 -4.66 -10.89
N ASN A 189 -6.35 -3.55 -11.09
CA ASN A 189 -6.70 -2.30 -10.44
C ASN A 189 -6.80 -1.21 -11.50
N THR A 190 -7.97 -0.60 -11.61
CA THR A 190 -8.19 0.54 -12.51
C THR A 190 -8.62 1.72 -11.66
N GLY A 191 -7.88 2.80 -11.73
CA GLY A 191 -8.14 3.94 -10.88
C GLY A 191 -7.89 5.28 -11.54
N MET A 192 -8.48 6.30 -10.94
CA MET A 192 -8.28 7.69 -11.26
C MET A 192 -7.77 8.43 -10.02
N SER A 193 -6.81 9.32 -10.21
CA SER A 193 -6.42 10.29 -9.18
C SER A 193 -6.57 11.72 -9.67
N LEU A 194 -6.95 12.59 -8.75
CA LEU A 194 -7.10 14.02 -8.97
C LEU A 194 -6.29 14.77 -7.92
N TYR A 195 -5.43 15.64 -8.36
CA TYR A 195 -4.85 16.71 -7.55
C TYR A 195 -5.30 18.05 -8.08
N LEU A 196 -5.87 18.87 -7.22
CA LEU A 196 -6.30 20.23 -7.54
C LEU A 196 -5.80 21.18 -6.46
N ASN A 197 -5.20 22.28 -6.89
CA ASN A 197 -4.88 23.41 -6.03
C ASN A 197 -5.27 24.69 -6.78
N TRP A 198 -6.24 25.41 -6.23
CA TRP A 198 -6.83 26.59 -6.86
C TRP A 198 -6.74 27.80 -5.94
N ASN A 199 -6.00 28.79 -6.37
CA ASN A 199 -5.98 30.11 -5.76
C ASN A 199 -7.18 30.93 -6.31
N ALA A 200 -8.38 30.70 -5.72
CA ALA A 200 -9.63 31.35 -6.17
C ALA A 200 -9.55 32.87 -6.05
N SER A 201 -8.81 33.36 -5.05
CA SER A 201 -8.44 34.76 -4.88
C SER A 201 -7.07 34.87 -4.19
N PRO A 202 -6.46 36.07 -4.08
CA PRO A 202 -5.25 36.27 -3.28
C PRO A 202 -5.39 35.87 -1.80
N LYS A 203 -6.62 35.76 -1.32
CA LYS A 203 -6.95 35.42 0.08
C LYS A 203 -7.53 34.02 0.26
N THR A 204 -7.95 33.37 -0.83
CA THR A 204 -8.68 32.10 -0.78
C THR A 204 -7.99 31.04 -1.62
N ARG A 205 -7.64 29.94 -0.98
CA ARG A 205 -7.06 28.76 -1.60
C ARG A 205 -7.91 27.54 -1.31
N LEU A 206 -8.21 26.79 -2.37
CA LEU A 206 -8.86 25.47 -2.28
C LEU A 206 -7.86 24.41 -2.75
N TYR A 207 -7.92 23.24 -2.13
CA TYR A 207 -7.13 22.11 -2.58
C TYR A 207 -7.89 20.81 -2.36
N VAL A 208 -7.72 19.90 -3.31
CA VAL A 208 -8.31 18.56 -3.26
C VAL A 208 -7.29 17.57 -3.77
N ASN A 209 -7.15 16.48 -3.07
CA ASN A 209 -6.42 15.30 -3.50
C ASN A 209 -7.33 14.10 -3.33
N GLY A 210 -7.65 13.42 -4.41
CA GLY A 210 -8.58 12.30 -4.41
C GLY A 210 -8.06 11.15 -5.26
N ARG A 211 -8.44 9.94 -4.84
CA ARG A 211 -8.14 8.71 -5.58
C ARG A 211 -9.33 7.77 -5.45
N GLY A 212 -9.79 7.26 -6.59
CA GLY A 212 -10.76 6.18 -6.65
C GLY A 212 -10.21 5.03 -7.48
N ASN A 213 -10.33 3.81 -6.99
CA ASN A 213 -9.89 2.61 -7.67
C ASN A 213 -11.00 1.56 -7.67
N TYR A 214 -11.15 0.88 -8.78
CA TYR A 214 -11.84 -0.39 -8.86
C TYR A 214 -10.80 -1.50 -8.80
N SER A 215 -10.91 -2.37 -7.82
CA SER A 215 -10.05 -3.51 -7.60
C SER A 215 -10.81 -4.78 -7.93
N ASP A 216 -10.18 -5.70 -8.64
CA ASP A 216 -10.66 -7.04 -8.96
C ASP A 216 -9.55 -8.02 -8.61
N LEU A 217 -9.79 -8.84 -7.58
CA LEU A 217 -8.84 -9.76 -6.96
C LEU A 217 -9.38 -11.18 -7.08
N LYS A 218 -8.60 -12.06 -7.66
CA LYS A 218 -9.01 -13.44 -7.92
C LYS A 218 -7.91 -14.43 -7.60
N SER A 219 -8.27 -15.52 -6.96
CA SER A 219 -7.45 -16.72 -6.81
C SER A 219 -8.22 -17.94 -7.28
N GLU A 220 -7.84 -18.46 -8.44
CA GLU A 220 -8.45 -19.69 -8.97
C GLU A 220 -8.11 -20.89 -8.11
N ALA A 221 -6.89 -20.94 -7.55
CA ALA A 221 -6.44 -22.01 -6.68
C ALA A 221 -7.25 -22.15 -5.38
N GLN A 222 -7.81 -21.04 -4.89
CA GLN A 222 -8.63 -21.02 -3.68
C GLN A 222 -10.13 -20.86 -3.96
N GLY A 223 -10.54 -20.73 -5.23
CA GLY A 223 -11.93 -20.44 -5.58
C GLY A 223 -12.40 -19.07 -5.08
N LEU A 224 -11.49 -18.14 -4.79
CA LEU A 224 -11.81 -16.84 -4.22
C LEU A 224 -11.85 -15.76 -5.30
N HIS A 225 -12.86 -14.89 -5.20
CA HIS A 225 -13.00 -13.71 -6.06
C HIS A 225 -13.65 -12.58 -5.28
N ASN A 226 -12.96 -11.46 -5.17
CA ASN A 226 -13.49 -10.27 -4.52
C ASN A 226 -13.17 -9.03 -5.35
N TYR A 227 -14.13 -8.12 -5.45
CA TYR A 227 -14.03 -6.91 -6.24
C TYR A 227 -14.82 -5.75 -5.63
N GLY A 228 -14.50 -4.56 -6.08
CA GLY A 228 -15.26 -3.38 -5.71
C GLY A 228 -14.47 -2.08 -5.80
N TRP A 229 -15.15 -1.01 -5.42
CA TRP A 229 -14.58 0.33 -5.39
C TRP A 229 -13.97 0.63 -4.03
N ASN A 230 -12.80 1.24 -4.05
CA ASN A 230 -12.18 1.86 -2.89
C ASN A 230 -11.60 3.21 -3.28
N GLY A 231 -11.45 4.08 -2.32
CA GLY A 231 -10.93 5.40 -2.61
C GLY A 231 -10.59 6.19 -1.36
N SER A 232 -9.90 7.27 -1.56
CA SER A 232 -9.59 8.24 -0.52
C SER A 232 -9.64 9.64 -1.08
N PHE A 233 -10.01 10.58 -0.23
CA PHE A 233 -9.93 11.99 -0.56
C PHE A 233 -9.38 12.78 0.63
N TYR A 234 -8.72 13.87 0.31
CA TYR A 234 -8.29 14.89 1.24
C TYR A 234 -8.44 16.25 0.57
N GLY A 235 -9.04 17.19 1.26
CA GLY A 235 -9.23 18.51 0.73
C GLY A 235 -9.45 19.56 1.80
N GLY A 236 -9.38 20.80 1.39
CA GLY A 236 -9.63 21.89 2.31
C GLY A 236 -9.70 23.25 1.64
N VAL A 237 -10.12 24.20 2.45
CA VAL A 237 -10.19 25.62 2.12
C VAL A 237 -9.39 26.39 3.13
N GLN A 238 -8.57 27.30 2.64
CA GLN A 238 -7.88 28.30 3.44
C GLN A 238 -8.37 29.68 3.01
N HIS A 239 -8.77 30.50 3.98
CA HIS A 239 -9.18 31.89 3.73
C HIS A 239 -8.49 32.84 4.71
N THR A 240 -7.91 33.91 4.16
CA THR A 240 -7.25 34.94 4.96
C THR A 240 -8.21 36.11 5.18
N LEU A 241 -8.64 36.26 6.41
CA LEU A 241 -9.46 37.38 6.89
C LEU A 241 -8.63 38.68 7.03
N PRO A 242 -9.29 39.83 7.25
CA PRO A 242 -8.61 41.02 7.75
C PRO A 242 -7.74 40.73 8.97
N LEU A 243 -6.78 41.57 9.28
CA LEU A 243 -5.80 41.41 10.38
C LEU A 243 -4.88 40.18 10.23
N LYS A 244 -4.73 39.65 9.00
CA LYS A 244 -3.90 38.48 8.68
C LYS A 244 -4.30 37.19 9.43
N ILE A 245 -5.55 37.06 9.81
CA ILE A 245 -6.06 35.82 10.42
C ILE A 245 -6.32 34.82 9.30
N ARG A 246 -5.65 33.67 9.31
CA ARG A 246 -5.85 32.59 8.35
C ARG A 246 -6.75 31.51 8.98
N LEU A 247 -7.90 31.29 8.37
CA LEU A 247 -8.79 30.20 8.70
C LEU A 247 -8.53 29.03 7.75
N SER A 248 -8.62 27.81 8.26
CA SER A 248 -8.52 26.59 7.48
C SER A 248 -9.60 25.60 7.90
N LEU A 249 -10.27 25.02 6.90
CA LEU A 249 -11.15 23.87 7.03
C LEU A 249 -10.54 22.76 6.20
N ASN A 250 -10.29 21.62 6.81
CA ASN A 250 -9.75 20.44 6.12
C ASN A 250 -10.60 19.23 6.43
N GLY A 251 -10.67 18.32 5.50
CA GLY A 251 -11.34 17.06 5.70
C GLY A 251 -10.84 16.00 4.72
N GLY A 252 -11.03 14.77 5.12
CA GLY A 252 -10.63 13.65 4.30
C GLY A 252 -11.13 12.34 4.85
N GLY A 253 -10.88 11.31 4.08
CA GLY A 253 -11.24 9.96 4.47
C GLY A 253 -10.89 8.94 3.41
N SER A 254 -11.09 7.70 3.75
CA SER A 254 -11.01 6.58 2.84
C SER A 254 -12.19 5.65 3.02
N THR A 255 -12.64 5.07 1.93
CA THR A 255 -13.54 3.92 1.98
C THR A 255 -12.78 2.69 2.47
N PRO A 256 -13.48 1.62 2.87
CA PRO A 256 -12.84 0.34 3.13
C PRO A 256 -11.97 -0.12 1.96
N TYR A 257 -10.77 -0.62 2.26
CA TYR A 257 -9.94 -1.28 1.25
C TYR A 257 -10.44 -2.70 1.00
N ILE A 258 -10.18 -3.20 -0.21
CA ILE A 258 -10.59 -4.54 -0.63
C ILE A 258 -9.35 -5.42 -0.66
N ASN A 259 -9.44 -6.59 -0.06
CA ASN A 259 -8.49 -7.68 -0.16
C ASN A 259 -9.18 -8.94 -0.68
N LEU A 260 -8.43 -10.01 -0.96
CA LEU A 260 -8.97 -11.21 -1.58
C LEU A 260 -10.08 -11.86 -0.74
N GLN A 261 -9.96 -11.86 0.58
CA GLN A 261 -10.89 -12.51 1.50
C GLN A 261 -11.83 -11.54 2.23
N GLY A 262 -11.89 -10.25 1.84
CA GLY A 262 -12.82 -9.36 2.52
C GLY A 262 -12.59 -7.87 2.30
N LYS A 263 -12.98 -7.11 3.30
CA LYS A 263 -12.87 -5.64 3.30
C LYS A 263 -12.33 -5.17 4.64
N GLY A 264 -11.40 -4.22 4.60
CA GLY A 264 -10.93 -3.52 5.78
C GLY A 264 -11.84 -2.38 6.18
N SER A 265 -11.35 -1.52 7.09
CA SER A 265 -12.09 -0.36 7.56
C SER A 265 -11.84 0.87 6.70
N GLY A 266 -12.87 1.70 6.55
CA GLY A 266 -12.75 3.07 6.12
C GLY A 266 -12.59 4.02 7.32
N TYR A 267 -12.19 5.24 7.04
CA TYR A 267 -12.15 6.31 8.04
C TYR A 267 -12.44 7.65 7.40
N TYR A 268 -12.85 8.62 8.22
CA TYR A 268 -12.95 10.03 7.84
C TYR A 268 -12.43 10.90 8.98
N TYR A 269 -12.05 12.10 8.65
CA TYR A 269 -11.63 13.10 9.61
C TYR A 269 -11.89 14.49 9.06
N TYR A 270 -12.04 15.45 9.96
CA TYR A 270 -12.12 16.86 9.63
C TYR A 270 -11.39 17.69 10.68
N SER A 271 -10.96 18.87 10.27
CA SER A 271 -10.28 19.79 11.16
C SER A 271 -10.58 21.25 10.83
N LEU A 272 -10.62 22.06 11.86
CA LEU A 272 -10.71 23.50 11.81
C LEU A 272 -9.42 24.09 12.38
N GLY A 273 -8.89 25.10 11.71
CA GLY A 273 -7.70 25.81 12.18
C GLY A 273 -7.85 27.31 12.04
N ALA A 274 -7.26 28.03 12.97
CA ALA A 274 -7.07 29.47 12.91
C ALA A 274 -5.63 29.81 13.25
N SER A 275 -5.00 30.64 12.43
CA SER A 275 -3.63 31.08 12.70
C SER A 275 -3.47 32.57 12.44
N ARG A 276 -2.62 33.21 13.22
CA ARG A 276 -2.24 34.58 13.03
C ARG A 276 -0.78 34.79 13.40
N SER A 277 -0.05 35.49 12.52
CA SER A 277 1.31 35.93 12.79
C SER A 277 1.32 37.35 13.33
N PHE A 278 2.19 37.61 14.29
CA PHE A 278 2.37 38.86 15.00
C PHE A 278 3.84 39.31 14.92
N LEU A 279 4.08 40.53 15.29
CA LEU A 279 5.37 41.19 15.33
C LEU A 279 5.95 41.45 13.93
N LYS A 280 7.02 42.25 13.90
CA LYS A 280 7.77 42.52 12.67
C LYS A 280 8.44 41.23 12.18
N ASP A 281 8.41 40.98 10.89
CA ASP A 281 8.95 39.80 10.25
C ASP A 281 8.30 38.47 10.71
N GLU A 282 7.03 38.54 11.17
CA GLU A 282 6.22 37.37 11.57
C GLU A 282 6.88 36.48 12.64
N ARG A 283 7.66 37.07 13.54
CA ARG A 283 8.46 36.35 14.55
C ARG A 283 7.66 35.56 15.58
N LEU A 284 6.38 35.87 15.74
CA LEU A 284 5.47 35.16 16.63
C LEU A 284 4.25 34.69 15.83
N SER A 285 3.90 33.43 15.90
CA SER A 285 2.66 32.92 15.33
C SER A 285 1.85 32.15 16.39
N LEU A 286 0.56 32.44 16.46
CA LEU A 286 -0.41 31.71 17.23
C LEU A 286 -1.20 30.81 16.28
N ASN A 287 -1.27 29.51 16.60
CA ASN A 287 -2.02 28.53 15.85
C ASN A 287 -2.97 27.81 16.80
N VAL A 288 -4.23 27.80 16.47
CA VAL A 288 -5.27 27.02 17.14
C VAL A 288 -5.78 25.99 16.17
N TYR A 289 -5.88 24.76 16.61
CA TYR A 289 -6.28 23.63 15.77
C TYR A 289 -7.20 22.70 16.55
N CYS A 290 -8.32 22.33 15.92
CA CYS A 290 -9.30 21.41 16.45
C CYS A 290 -9.59 20.32 15.39
N SER A 291 -9.61 19.07 15.80
CA SER A 291 -9.93 17.96 14.89
C SER A 291 -11.00 17.06 15.50
N ASN A 292 -11.94 16.59 14.65
CA ASN A 292 -12.97 15.62 15.00
C ASN A 292 -13.75 15.96 16.27
N ILE A 293 -14.05 17.24 16.49
CA ILE A 293 -14.61 17.77 17.76
C ILE A 293 -16.00 17.22 18.10
N PHE A 294 -16.73 16.65 17.12
CA PHE A 294 -18.04 16.06 17.34
C PHE A 294 -18.02 14.53 17.44
N GLU A 295 -16.83 13.92 17.38
CA GLU A 295 -16.66 12.48 17.48
C GLU A 295 -16.03 12.06 18.79
N LYS A 296 -16.79 11.32 19.59
CA LYS A 296 -16.29 10.73 20.83
C LYS A 296 -15.56 9.41 20.62
N TYR A 297 -16.00 8.63 19.63
CA TYR A 297 -15.48 7.30 19.33
C TYR A 297 -15.32 7.12 17.83
N ARG A 298 -14.32 6.32 17.44
CA ARG A 298 -14.10 5.88 16.06
C ARG A 298 -14.26 4.38 15.98
N SER A 299 -15.14 3.91 15.10
CA SER A 299 -15.36 2.48 14.86
C SER A 299 -14.51 2.01 13.68
N TYR A 300 -13.88 0.86 13.85
CA TYR A 300 -13.15 0.15 12.80
C TYR A 300 -13.80 -1.21 12.61
N ASN A 301 -14.34 -1.46 11.43
CA ASN A 301 -15.01 -2.73 11.12
C ASN A 301 -14.22 -3.45 10.03
N ASN A 302 -13.67 -4.61 10.36
CA ASN A 302 -13.01 -5.48 9.41
C ASN A 302 -13.90 -6.71 9.15
N HIS A 303 -13.88 -7.16 7.91
CA HIS A 303 -14.62 -8.33 7.47
C HIS A 303 -13.69 -9.23 6.66
N THR A 304 -13.54 -10.48 7.09
CA THR A 304 -12.73 -11.49 6.42
C THR A 304 -13.56 -12.75 6.26
N GLU A 305 -13.65 -13.27 5.05
CA GLU A 305 -14.40 -14.45 4.69
C GLU A 305 -13.48 -15.44 3.97
N GLY A 306 -13.43 -16.66 4.46
CA GLY A 306 -12.76 -17.79 3.82
C GLY A 306 -13.75 -18.82 3.34
N VAL A 307 -13.25 -19.92 2.78
CA VAL A 307 -14.09 -21.01 2.25
C VAL A 307 -15.00 -21.60 3.31
N ASN A 308 -14.57 -21.62 4.56
CA ASN A 308 -15.25 -22.28 5.69
C ASN A 308 -15.34 -21.42 6.96
N PHE A 309 -15.07 -20.11 6.89
CA PHE A 309 -15.18 -19.22 8.04
C PHE A 309 -15.56 -17.78 7.66
N LEU A 310 -16.13 -17.08 8.63
CA LEU A 310 -16.45 -15.66 8.57
C LEU A 310 -15.97 -14.99 9.86
N SER A 311 -15.09 -13.99 9.75
CA SER A 311 -14.63 -13.17 10.87
C SER A 311 -15.07 -11.71 10.68
N LYS A 312 -15.68 -11.16 11.73
CA LYS A 312 -16.04 -9.73 11.81
C LYS A 312 -15.47 -9.16 13.10
N SER A 313 -14.72 -8.09 13.01
CA SER A 313 -14.12 -7.41 14.16
C SER A 313 -14.31 -5.89 14.07
#